data_e2d112b5692a327659bbb4898aca0531
#
_entry.id   e2d112b5692a327659bbb4898aca0531
#
_cell.length_a   1.000
_cell.length_b   1.000
_cell.length_c   1.000
_cell.angle_alpha   90.00
_cell.angle_beta   90.00
_cell.angle_gamma   90.00
#
_symmetry.space_group_name_H-M   'P 1'
#
loop_
_entity.id
_entity.type
_entity.pdbx_description
1 polymer ?
#
loop_
_entity_poly.entity_id
_entity_poly.type
_entity_poly.pdbx_seq_one_letter_code
_entity_poly.pdbx_strand_id
1 'polypeptide(L)'
;MKGTASKLGLTVLLAVLVAAFLGILSVKVLPEAIPAGTRAPPRLGDFVFYAIAGLTVAGAAAVALSRNILWSAIGLLMALLGVAAIYVFLSADFLAVAQLLVYIGGVLVLILFAVMLTNRIGEVNVSNQSFGLLGGLALFVAVTPVLVAVATLVPWPVRPSTPMAATTARIGNEFLSRWLLPFEVASVVLLATLIGAVVIARKELKADAPSGTP
;
A
#
# COMPACT_ATOMS: atom_id res chain seq x y z
N MET A 1 16.08 -10.56 35.41
CA MET A 1 15.60 -11.88 34.95
C MET A 1 14.07 -12.06 34.90
N LYS A 2 13.24 -11.27 35.60
CA LYS A 2 11.75 -11.39 35.52
C LYS A 2 11.12 -10.92 34.18
N GLY A 3 11.78 -10.07 33.39
CA GLY A 3 11.21 -9.52 32.16
C GLY A 3 11.32 -10.44 30.93
N THR A 4 12.25 -11.38 30.90
CA THR A 4 12.43 -12.31 29.78
C THR A 4 11.45 -13.47 29.82
N ALA A 5 11.11 -13.98 30.99
CA ALA A 5 10.14 -15.05 31.17
C ALA A 5 8.71 -14.61 30.81
N SER A 6 8.31 -13.35 31.14
CA SER A 6 7.00 -12.81 30.75
C SER A 6 6.88 -12.57 29.26
N LYS A 7 7.96 -12.14 28.60
CA LYS A 7 8.00 -11.96 27.14
C LYS A 7 7.91 -13.30 26.39
N LEU A 8 8.62 -14.34 26.88
CA LEU A 8 8.57 -15.67 26.31
C LEU A 8 7.15 -16.29 26.47
N GLY A 9 6.52 -16.14 27.63
CA GLY A 9 5.16 -16.61 27.85
C GLY A 9 4.12 -15.94 26.95
N LEU A 10 4.27 -14.64 26.72
CA LEU A 10 3.38 -13.88 25.84
C LEU A 10 3.58 -14.25 24.36
N THR A 11 4.82 -14.47 23.90
CA THR A 11 5.08 -14.92 22.52
C THR A 11 4.56 -16.33 22.26
N VAL A 12 4.69 -17.24 23.22
CA VAL A 12 4.14 -18.60 23.12
C VAL A 12 2.61 -18.56 23.10
N LEU A 13 1.97 -17.77 23.98
CA LEU A 13 0.52 -17.59 23.98
C LEU A 13 0.01 -17.05 22.64
N LEU A 14 0.69 -16.05 22.10
CA LEU A 14 0.34 -15.44 20.82
C LEU A 14 0.51 -16.43 19.66
N ALA A 15 1.59 -17.19 19.64
CA ALA A 15 1.82 -18.24 18.65
C ALA A 15 0.75 -19.34 18.71
N VAL A 16 0.32 -19.73 19.90
CA VAL A 16 -0.77 -20.70 20.10
C VAL A 16 -2.10 -20.14 19.62
N LEU A 17 -2.40 -18.86 19.90
CA LEU A 17 -3.61 -18.20 19.41
C LEU A 17 -3.62 -18.09 17.87
N VAL A 18 -2.48 -17.75 17.26
CA VAL A 18 -2.34 -17.74 15.80
C VAL A 18 -2.54 -19.12 15.21
N ALA A 19 -1.91 -20.13 15.79
CA ALA A 19 -2.03 -21.51 15.32
C ALA A 19 -3.46 -22.04 15.48
N ALA A 20 -4.11 -21.78 16.61
CA ALA A 20 -5.51 -22.14 16.85
C ALA A 20 -6.43 -21.43 15.87
N PHE A 21 -6.19 -20.15 15.63
CA PHE A 21 -6.96 -19.35 14.67
C PHE A 21 -6.79 -19.84 13.22
N LEU A 22 -5.54 -20.07 12.78
CA LEU A 22 -5.26 -20.67 11.46
C LEU A 22 -5.87 -22.08 11.35
N GLY A 23 -5.88 -22.86 12.43
CA GLY A 23 -6.54 -24.16 12.50
C GLY A 23 -8.06 -24.04 12.32
N ILE A 24 -8.70 -23.10 13.01
CA ILE A 24 -10.16 -22.85 12.87
C ILE A 24 -10.50 -22.35 11.46
N LEU A 25 -9.67 -21.44 10.91
CA LEU A 25 -9.83 -20.95 9.56
C LEU A 25 -9.71 -22.07 8.52
N SER A 26 -8.72 -22.96 8.67
CA SER A 26 -8.50 -24.09 7.77
C SER A 26 -9.62 -25.12 7.81
N VAL A 27 -10.19 -25.36 8.99
CA VAL A 27 -11.22 -26.41 9.19
C VAL A 27 -12.62 -25.91 8.82
N LYS A 28 -12.97 -24.66 9.16
CA LYS A 28 -14.34 -24.16 8.95
C LYS A 28 -14.52 -23.27 7.72
N VAL A 29 -13.55 -22.42 7.40
CA VAL A 29 -13.73 -21.38 6.37
C VAL A 29 -13.31 -21.88 4.99
N LEU A 30 -12.17 -22.56 4.88
CA LEU A 30 -11.66 -23.02 3.59
C LEU A 30 -12.50 -24.13 2.91
N PRO A 31 -13.01 -25.14 3.62
CA PRO A 31 -13.83 -26.18 3.00
C PRO A 31 -15.21 -25.70 2.56
N GLU A 32 -15.85 -24.80 3.34
CA GLU A 32 -17.18 -24.29 3.01
C GLU A 32 -17.17 -23.20 1.92
N ALA A 33 -16.10 -22.39 1.88
CA ALA A 33 -15.96 -21.32 0.89
C ALA A 33 -15.72 -21.84 -0.54
N ILE A 34 -15.23 -23.08 -0.70
CA ILE A 34 -14.91 -23.67 -2.02
C ILE A 34 -15.47 -25.10 -2.06
N PRO A 35 -16.70 -25.31 -2.54
CA PRO A 35 -17.22 -26.65 -2.71
C PRO A 35 -16.28 -27.47 -3.62
N ALA A 36 -15.89 -28.63 -3.14
CA ALA A 36 -14.85 -29.49 -3.74
C ALA A 36 -15.11 -29.92 -5.19
N GLY A 37 -16.34 -29.75 -5.70
CA GLY A 37 -16.74 -30.07 -7.07
C GLY A 37 -16.58 -28.96 -8.09
N THR A 38 -16.22 -27.73 -7.69
CA THR A 38 -16.16 -26.57 -8.60
C THR A 38 -14.76 -26.06 -8.90
N ARG A 39 -13.72 -26.76 -8.49
CA ARG A 39 -12.35 -26.40 -8.86
C ARG A 39 -12.12 -26.72 -10.34
N ALA A 40 -12.45 -25.77 -11.20
CA ALA A 40 -11.91 -25.79 -12.55
C ALA A 40 -10.37 -25.90 -12.49
N PRO A 41 -9.73 -26.61 -13.43
CA PRO A 41 -8.26 -26.64 -13.46
C PRO A 41 -7.71 -25.23 -13.48
N PRO A 42 -6.57 -24.97 -12.79
CA PRO A 42 -6.00 -23.65 -12.71
C PRO A 42 -5.75 -23.08 -14.11
N ARG A 43 -6.30 -21.93 -14.38
CA ARG A 43 -6.15 -21.22 -15.65
C ARG A 43 -4.86 -20.39 -15.60
N LEU A 44 -4.32 -20.08 -16.78
CA LEU A 44 -3.16 -19.20 -16.89
C LEU A 44 -3.36 -17.88 -16.11
N GLY A 45 -4.58 -17.34 -16.11
CA GLY A 45 -4.94 -16.15 -15.35
C GLY A 45 -4.73 -16.28 -13.84
N ASP A 46 -4.99 -17.45 -13.28
CA ASP A 46 -4.81 -17.69 -11.84
C ASP A 46 -3.32 -17.63 -11.47
N PHE A 47 -2.44 -18.21 -12.30
CA PHE A 47 -1.00 -18.12 -12.10
C PHE A 47 -0.50 -16.68 -12.19
N VAL A 48 -0.97 -15.92 -13.17
CA VAL A 48 -0.62 -14.50 -13.32
C VAL A 48 -1.09 -13.70 -12.10
N PHE A 49 -2.31 -13.93 -11.64
CA PHE A 49 -2.83 -13.28 -10.44
C PHE A 49 -1.99 -13.57 -9.21
N TYR A 50 -1.68 -14.84 -8.94
CA TYR A 50 -0.86 -15.21 -7.78
C TYR A 50 0.58 -14.69 -7.88
N ALA A 51 1.15 -14.62 -9.08
CA ALA A 51 2.47 -14.03 -9.30
C ALA A 51 2.47 -12.52 -8.96
N ILE A 52 1.47 -11.78 -9.44
CA ILE A 52 1.31 -10.35 -9.15
C ILE A 52 1.04 -10.13 -7.65
N ALA A 53 0.14 -10.91 -7.06
CA ALA A 53 -0.15 -10.83 -5.63
C ALA A 53 1.10 -11.13 -4.79
N GLY A 54 1.87 -12.16 -5.17
CA GLY A 54 3.14 -12.51 -4.54
C GLY A 54 4.17 -11.39 -4.63
N LEU A 55 4.30 -10.76 -5.80
CA LEU A 55 5.18 -9.60 -6.00
C LEU A 55 4.78 -8.43 -5.08
N THR A 56 3.47 -8.15 -5.00
CA THR A 56 2.94 -7.08 -4.14
C THR A 56 3.26 -7.32 -2.66
N VAL A 57 2.99 -8.53 -2.19
CA VAL A 57 3.24 -8.93 -0.79
C VAL A 57 4.74 -8.94 -0.49
N ALA A 58 5.57 -9.46 -1.40
CA ALA A 58 7.02 -9.46 -1.25
C ALA A 58 7.59 -8.04 -1.20
N GLY A 59 7.09 -7.15 -2.06
CA GLY A 59 7.43 -5.72 -2.03
C GLY A 59 7.06 -5.07 -0.70
N ALA A 60 5.84 -5.29 -0.20
CA ALA A 60 5.40 -4.77 1.09
C ALA A 60 6.23 -5.34 2.26
N ALA A 61 6.56 -6.63 2.23
CA ALA A 61 7.44 -7.24 3.21
C ALA A 61 8.85 -6.65 3.18
N ALA A 62 9.39 -6.39 1.98
CA ALA A 62 10.67 -5.73 1.82
C ALA A 62 10.69 -4.32 2.44
N VAL A 63 9.61 -3.55 2.30
CA VAL A 63 9.45 -2.25 2.99
C VAL A 63 9.50 -2.40 4.50
N ALA A 64 8.74 -3.36 5.04
CA ALA A 64 8.60 -3.54 6.48
C ALA A 64 9.86 -4.10 7.15
N LEU A 65 10.59 -4.97 6.46
CA LEU A 65 11.74 -5.69 7.01
C LEU A 65 13.09 -5.01 6.70
N SER A 66 13.13 -4.15 5.70
CA SER A 66 14.37 -3.49 5.30
C SER A 66 14.81 -2.46 6.33
N ARG A 67 16.08 -2.52 6.72
CA ARG A 67 16.72 -1.50 7.56
C ARG A 67 17.35 -0.37 6.75
N ASN A 68 17.51 -0.58 5.45
CA ASN A 68 18.06 0.42 4.55
C ASN A 68 16.93 1.13 3.81
N ILE A 69 16.90 2.44 3.94
CA ILE A 69 15.86 3.30 3.38
C ILE A 69 15.75 3.19 1.85
N LEU A 70 16.88 3.01 1.15
CA LEU A 70 16.89 2.84 -0.31
C LEU A 70 16.28 1.50 -0.71
N TRP A 71 16.63 0.42 -0.01
CA TRP A 71 16.02 -0.90 -0.23
C TRP A 71 14.53 -0.92 0.12
N SER A 72 14.14 -0.21 1.17
CA SER A 72 12.73 -0.02 1.53
C SER A 72 11.98 0.71 0.41
N ALA A 73 12.57 1.74 -0.18
CA ALA A 73 11.95 2.46 -1.28
C ALA A 73 11.82 1.61 -2.56
N ILE A 74 12.80 0.73 -2.85
CA ILE A 74 12.68 -0.24 -3.94
C ILE A 74 11.57 -1.26 -3.63
N GLY A 75 11.46 -1.71 -2.39
CA GLY A 75 10.34 -2.56 -1.95
C GLY A 75 8.99 -1.88 -2.16
N LEU A 76 8.89 -0.59 -1.82
CA LEU A 76 7.67 0.20 -2.04
C LEU A 76 7.35 0.35 -3.54
N LEU A 77 8.35 0.56 -4.38
CA LEU A 77 8.19 0.57 -5.84
C LEU A 77 7.55 -0.74 -6.33
N MET A 78 8.10 -1.88 -5.90
CA MET A 78 7.59 -3.20 -6.28
C MET A 78 6.17 -3.44 -5.78
N ALA A 79 5.85 -3.04 -4.54
CA ALA A 79 4.51 -3.15 -4.00
C ALA A 79 3.50 -2.30 -4.80
N LEU A 80 3.82 -1.03 -5.08
CA LEU A 80 2.95 -0.14 -5.85
C LEU A 80 2.78 -0.59 -7.31
N LEU A 81 3.85 -1.14 -7.91
CA LEU A 81 3.80 -1.73 -9.26
C LEU A 81 2.88 -2.96 -9.27
N GLY A 82 2.98 -3.81 -8.25
CA GLY A 82 2.08 -4.95 -8.08
C GLY A 82 0.61 -4.52 -7.96
N VAL A 83 0.32 -3.46 -7.20
CA VAL A 83 -1.04 -2.88 -7.12
C VAL A 83 -1.51 -2.38 -8.49
N ALA A 84 -0.66 -1.69 -9.25
CA ALA A 84 -1.00 -1.25 -10.60
C ALA A 84 -1.32 -2.45 -11.52
N ALA A 85 -0.53 -3.52 -11.44
CA ALA A 85 -0.76 -4.75 -12.20
C ALA A 85 -2.08 -5.45 -11.78
N ILE A 86 -2.46 -5.42 -10.49
CA ILE A 86 -3.77 -5.91 -10.04
C ILE A 86 -4.90 -5.07 -10.66
N TYR A 87 -4.75 -3.75 -10.75
CA TYR A 87 -5.76 -2.91 -11.42
C TYR A 87 -5.91 -3.26 -12.90
N VAL A 88 -4.81 -3.52 -13.61
CA VAL A 88 -4.87 -4.01 -14.99
C VAL A 88 -5.62 -5.35 -15.06
N PHE A 89 -5.29 -6.27 -14.16
CA PHE A 89 -5.93 -7.59 -14.09
C PHE A 89 -7.44 -7.48 -13.82
N LEU A 90 -7.87 -6.49 -13.06
CA LEU A 90 -9.28 -6.18 -12.79
C LEU A 90 -9.95 -5.34 -13.89
N SER A 91 -9.27 -5.09 -15.01
CA SER A 91 -9.76 -4.23 -16.12
C SER A 91 -10.05 -2.79 -15.70
N ALA A 92 -9.38 -2.31 -14.65
CA ALA A 92 -9.45 -0.95 -14.15
C ALA A 92 -8.31 -0.12 -14.77
N ASP A 93 -8.31 0.02 -16.09
CA ASP A 93 -7.26 0.66 -16.88
C ASP A 93 -6.92 2.08 -16.41
N PHE A 94 -7.94 2.91 -16.15
CA PHE A 94 -7.74 4.26 -15.63
C PHE A 94 -7.00 4.27 -14.27
N LEU A 95 -7.42 3.39 -13.34
CA LEU A 95 -6.79 3.31 -12.03
C LEU A 95 -5.35 2.80 -12.12
N ALA A 96 -5.08 1.84 -13.01
CA ALA A 96 -3.73 1.34 -13.24
C ALA A 96 -2.78 2.45 -13.71
N VAL A 97 -3.20 3.25 -14.70
CA VAL A 97 -2.42 4.37 -15.21
C VAL A 97 -2.25 5.47 -14.14
N ALA A 98 -3.31 5.80 -13.41
CA ALA A 98 -3.25 6.77 -12.32
C ALA A 98 -2.27 6.30 -11.22
N GLN A 99 -2.28 5.01 -10.87
CA GLN A 99 -1.33 4.42 -9.91
C GLN A 99 0.13 4.60 -10.38
N LEU A 100 0.40 4.34 -11.65
CA LEU A 100 1.75 4.52 -12.22
C LEU A 100 2.17 5.98 -12.26
N LEU A 101 1.32 6.88 -12.74
CA LEU A 101 1.67 8.28 -12.94
C LEU A 101 1.73 9.04 -11.61
N VAL A 102 0.76 8.88 -10.73
CA VAL A 102 0.64 9.66 -9.50
C VAL A 102 1.48 9.04 -8.37
N TYR A 103 1.27 7.75 -8.06
CA TYR A 103 1.92 7.14 -6.91
C TYR A 103 3.37 6.76 -7.19
N ILE A 104 3.67 6.15 -8.32
CA ILE A 104 5.04 5.77 -8.65
C ILE A 104 5.81 6.96 -9.23
N GLY A 105 5.26 7.61 -10.26
CA GLY A 105 5.93 8.71 -10.96
C GLY A 105 6.00 10.01 -10.14
N GLY A 106 4.96 10.34 -9.38
CA GLY A 106 4.92 11.55 -8.56
C GLY A 106 5.44 11.31 -7.14
N VAL A 107 4.66 10.63 -6.32
CA VAL A 107 4.88 10.54 -4.87
C VAL A 107 6.15 9.77 -4.54
N LEU A 108 6.33 8.57 -5.09
CA LEU A 108 7.49 7.73 -4.76
C LEU A 108 8.81 8.37 -5.20
N VAL A 109 8.85 8.92 -6.41
CA VAL A 109 10.06 9.60 -6.91
C VAL A 109 10.40 10.81 -6.04
N LEU A 110 9.40 11.60 -5.61
CA LEU A 110 9.64 12.72 -4.69
C LEU A 110 10.15 12.26 -3.33
N ILE A 111 9.61 11.18 -2.78
CA ILE A 111 10.09 10.58 -1.52
C ILE A 111 11.53 10.10 -1.67
N LEU A 112 11.87 9.43 -2.78
CA LEU A 112 13.24 9.00 -3.07
C LEU A 112 14.21 10.18 -3.11
N PHE A 113 13.87 11.26 -3.82
CA PHE A 113 14.68 12.46 -3.85
C PHE A 113 14.81 13.11 -2.47
N ALA A 114 13.72 13.24 -1.73
CA ALA A 114 13.73 13.80 -0.38
C ALA A 114 14.65 13.00 0.54
N VAL A 115 14.55 11.67 0.52
CA VAL A 115 15.39 10.78 1.30
C VAL A 115 16.86 10.87 0.89
N MET A 116 17.13 10.90 -0.42
CA MET A 116 18.51 10.98 -0.93
C MET A 116 19.17 12.31 -0.57
N LEU A 117 18.41 13.42 -0.57
CA LEU A 117 18.92 14.74 -0.20
C LEU A 117 19.07 14.92 1.32
N THR A 118 18.23 14.27 2.12
CA THR A 118 18.20 14.43 3.57
C THR A 118 19.15 13.48 4.28
N ASN A 119 19.46 12.34 3.67
CA ASN A 119 20.24 11.29 4.30
C ASN A 119 21.75 11.53 4.10
N ARG A 120 22.46 11.80 5.19
CA ARG A 120 23.90 11.56 5.27
C ARG A 120 24.10 10.04 5.21
N ILE A 121 24.50 9.53 4.07
CA ILE A 121 24.56 8.13 3.63
C ILE A 121 25.38 7.19 4.57
N GLY A 122 25.93 7.67 5.66
CA GLY A 122 26.85 6.92 6.52
C GLY A 122 26.35 6.44 7.88
N GLU A 123 25.27 7.02 8.46
CA GLU A 123 25.06 6.84 9.91
C GLU A 123 23.63 6.54 10.36
N VAL A 124 22.66 6.38 9.48
CA VAL A 124 21.32 6.01 9.92
C VAL A 124 21.17 4.49 9.99
N ASN A 125 21.81 3.91 10.96
CA ASN A 125 21.32 2.68 11.56
C ASN A 125 20.02 3.06 12.28
N VAL A 126 18.93 3.14 11.51
CA VAL A 126 17.59 3.23 12.10
C VAL A 126 17.40 1.92 12.83
N SER A 127 17.78 1.95 14.11
CA SER A 127 17.46 0.89 15.04
C SER A 127 15.94 0.83 15.10
N ASN A 128 15.36 0.00 14.25
CA ASN A 128 13.99 -0.44 14.42
C ASN A 128 14.00 -1.34 15.67
N GLN A 129 14.09 -0.68 16.83
CA GLN A 129 13.94 -1.38 18.09
C GLN A 129 12.51 -1.91 18.10
N SER A 130 12.41 -3.20 18.07
CA SER A 130 11.18 -4.03 17.98
C SER A 130 10.24 -3.85 19.19
N PHE A 131 10.10 -2.66 19.74
CA PHE A 131 9.14 -2.38 20.79
C PHE A 131 7.69 -2.54 20.32
N GLY A 132 7.46 -2.43 19.00
CA GLY A 132 6.14 -2.59 18.40
C GLY A 132 5.86 -3.97 17.81
N LEU A 133 6.82 -4.91 17.77
CA LEU A 133 6.61 -6.20 17.10
C LEU A 133 5.44 -6.98 17.73
N LEU A 134 5.34 -6.97 19.06
CA LEU A 134 4.25 -7.63 19.76
C LEU A 134 2.89 -6.97 19.50
N GLY A 135 2.85 -5.63 19.52
CA GLY A 135 1.67 -4.86 19.18
C GLY A 135 1.25 -5.02 17.71
N GLY A 136 2.21 -4.97 16.80
CA GLY A 136 1.99 -5.20 15.38
C GLY A 136 1.49 -6.62 15.09
N LEU A 137 2.06 -7.63 15.73
CA LEU A 137 1.63 -9.01 15.60
C LEU A 137 0.23 -9.22 16.19
N ALA A 138 -0.07 -8.63 17.34
CA ALA A 138 -1.40 -8.68 17.93
C ALA A 138 -2.45 -8.02 17.02
N LEU A 139 -2.14 -6.88 16.43
CA LEU A 139 -3.01 -6.21 15.47
C LEU A 139 -3.21 -7.04 14.21
N PHE A 140 -2.13 -7.62 13.67
CA PHE A 140 -2.19 -8.51 12.50
C PHE A 140 -3.12 -9.70 12.75
N VAL A 141 -2.97 -10.36 13.90
CA VAL A 141 -3.82 -11.50 14.30
C VAL A 141 -5.27 -11.10 14.55
N ALA A 142 -5.51 -9.88 15.00
CA ALA A 142 -6.87 -9.40 15.23
C ALA A 142 -7.58 -8.98 13.93
N VAL A 143 -6.88 -8.31 13.02
CA VAL A 143 -7.47 -7.68 11.82
C VAL A 143 -7.53 -8.65 10.64
N THR A 144 -6.45 -9.41 10.39
CA THR A 144 -6.39 -10.32 9.22
C THR A 144 -7.55 -11.32 9.16
N PRO A 145 -7.94 -11.97 10.25
CA PRO A 145 -9.08 -12.90 10.26
C PRO A 145 -10.38 -12.26 9.85
N VAL A 146 -10.62 -11.05 10.36
CA VAL A 146 -11.85 -10.33 10.04
C VAL A 146 -11.88 -10.01 8.54
N LEU A 147 -10.76 -9.56 7.97
CA LEU A 147 -10.68 -9.27 6.52
C LEU A 147 -10.87 -10.53 5.68
N VAL A 148 -10.25 -11.65 6.08
CA VAL A 148 -10.43 -12.94 5.40
C VAL A 148 -11.87 -13.42 5.50
N ALA A 149 -12.49 -13.32 6.68
CA ALA A 149 -13.89 -13.70 6.88
C ALA A 149 -14.82 -12.84 5.99
N VAL A 150 -14.61 -11.53 5.94
CA VAL A 150 -15.39 -10.65 5.06
C VAL A 150 -15.18 -11.02 3.60
N ALA A 151 -13.96 -11.29 3.18
CA ALA A 151 -13.65 -11.62 1.78
C ALA A 151 -14.28 -12.96 1.33
N THR A 152 -14.38 -13.95 2.24
CA THR A 152 -14.78 -15.32 1.90
C THR A 152 -16.21 -15.67 2.29
N LEU A 153 -16.75 -15.11 3.38
CA LEU A 153 -18.06 -15.48 3.91
C LEU A 153 -19.20 -14.56 3.44
N VAL A 154 -18.87 -13.35 2.99
CA VAL A 154 -19.90 -12.45 2.48
C VAL A 154 -20.30 -12.88 1.06
N PRO A 155 -21.59 -13.09 0.78
CA PRO A 155 -22.07 -13.42 -0.56
C PRO A 155 -21.98 -12.17 -1.44
N TRP A 156 -20.84 -11.97 -2.10
CA TRP A 156 -20.65 -10.86 -3.05
C TRP A 156 -21.54 -11.04 -4.27
N PRO A 157 -22.28 -10.03 -4.72
CA PRO A 157 -23.10 -10.12 -5.90
C PRO A 157 -22.20 -10.28 -7.14
N VAL A 158 -22.18 -11.50 -7.69
CA VAL A 158 -21.47 -11.81 -8.93
C VAL A 158 -22.34 -11.34 -10.09
N ARG A 159 -21.88 -10.34 -10.84
CA ARG A 159 -22.52 -9.93 -12.09
C ARG A 159 -21.86 -10.67 -13.26
N PRO A 160 -22.62 -11.03 -14.32
CA PRO A 160 -22.02 -11.55 -15.53
C PRO A 160 -20.95 -10.56 -16.03
N SER A 161 -19.81 -11.08 -16.48
CA SER A 161 -18.75 -10.27 -17.06
C SER A 161 -19.30 -9.53 -18.29
N THR A 162 -19.45 -8.22 -18.18
CA THR A 162 -19.67 -7.37 -19.35
C THR A 162 -18.39 -7.34 -20.19
N PRO A 163 -18.49 -7.21 -21.53
CA PRO A 163 -17.31 -7.06 -22.38
C PRO A 163 -16.39 -5.96 -21.83
N MET A 164 -15.10 -6.20 -21.84
CA MET A 164 -14.09 -5.22 -21.41
C MET A 164 -14.23 -3.96 -22.26
N ALA A 165 -14.75 -2.89 -21.67
CA ALA A 165 -14.78 -1.56 -22.27
C ALA A 165 -13.78 -0.68 -21.54
N ALA A 166 -13.04 0.14 -22.29
CA ALA A 166 -12.10 1.10 -21.71
C ALA A 166 -12.80 1.99 -20.68
N THR A 167 -12.33 1.97 -19.44
CA THR A 167 -12.96 2.72 -18.34
C THR A 167 -12.61 4.20 -18.40
N THR A 168 -11.49 4.56 -19.02
CA THR A 168 -10.95 5.92 -19.09
C THR A 168 -11.92 6.93 -19.70
N ALA A 169 -12.49 6.62 -20.87
CA ALA A 169 -13.45 7.53 -21.52
C ALA A 169 -14.71 7.73 -20.70
N ARG A 170 -15.21 6.66 -20.08
CA ARG A 170 -16.40 6.73 -19.22
C ARG A 170 -16.15 7.57 -17.96
N ILE A 171 -15.02 7.39 -17.30
CA ILE A 171 -14.62 8.17 -16.12
C ILE A 171 -14.44 9.64 -16.51
N GLY A 172 -13.79 9.93 -17.65
CA GLY A 172 -13.64 11.29 -18.16
C GLY A 172 -14.99 11.99 -18.39
N ASN A 173 -15.95 11.29 -19.00
CA ASN A 173 -17.30 11.84 -19.20
C ASN A 173 -18.03 12.08 -17.87
N GLU A 174 -17.88 11.19 -16.87
CA GLU A 174 -18.46 11.37 -15.54
C GLU A 174 -17.88 12.60 -14.83
N PHE A 175 -16.57 12.86 -14.96
CA PHE A 175 -15.93 14.05 -14.39
C PHE A 175 -16.42 15.34 -15.03
N LEU A 176 -16.74 15.32 -16.31
CA LEU A 176 -17.25 16.51 -17.03
C LEU A 176 -18.77 16.67 -16.95
N SER A 177 -19.48 15.73 -16.32
CA SER A 177 -20.94 15.78 -16.17
C SER A 177 -21.36 15.76 -14.71
N ARG A 178 -21.60 14.58 -14.16
CA ARG A 178 -22.15 14.40 -12.81
C ARG A 178 -21.18 14.83 -11.71
N TRP A 179 -19.88 14.67 -11.90
CA TRP A 179 -18.83 14.94 -10.91
C TRP A 179 -18.02 16.18 -11.25
N LEU A 180 -18.56 17.10 -12.07
CA LEU A 180 -17.88 18.33 -12.47
C LEU A 180 -17.49 19.19 -11.27
N LEU A 181 -18.39 19.39 -10.33
CA LEU A 181 -18.13 20.24 -9.16
C LEU A 181 -17.03 19.68 -8.24
N PRO A 182 -17.05 18.41 -7.84
CA PRO A 182 -15.90 17.80 -7.13
C PRO A 182 -14.59 17.85 -7.91
N PHE A 183 -14.63 17.69 -9.23
CA PHE A 183 -13.44 17.80 -10.08
C PHE A 183 -12.84 19.20 -10.06
N GLU A 184 -13.68 20.23 -10.15
CA GLU A 184 -13.25 21.63 -10.09
C GLU A 184 -12.70 22.01 -8.72
N VAL A 185 -13.35 21.57 -7.63
CA VAL A 185 -12.86 21.78 -6.26
C VAL A 185 -11.48 21.10 -6.07
N ALA A 186 -11.31 19.89 -6.58
CA ALA A 186 -10.01 19.20 -6.53
C ALA A 186 -8.92 19.98 -7.26
N SER A 187 -9.21 20.58 -8.42
CA SER A 187 -8.25 21.40 -9.16
C SER A 187 -7.82 22.65 -8.39
N VAL A 188 -8.75 23.31 -7.68
CA VAL A 188 -8.43 24.45 -6.82
C VAL A 188 -7.56 24.04 -5.63
N VAL A 189 -7.83 22.89 -5.02
CA VAL A 189 -7.00 22.34 -3.94
C VAL A 189 -5.59 22.04 -4.45
N LEU A 190 -5.45 21.44 -5.62
CA LEU A 190 -4.15 21.18 -6.24
C LEU A 190 -3.37 22.47 -6.51
N LEU A 191 -4.05 23.50 -7.02
CA LEU A 191 -3.43 24.82 -7.23
C LEU A 191 -2.97 25.44 -5.91
N ALA A 192 -3.81 25.40 -4.88
CA ALA A 192 -3.47 25.92 -3.55
C ALA A 192 -2.27 25.20 -2.93
N THR A 193 -2.21 23.87 -3.06
CA THR A 193 -1.07 23.08 -2.58
C THR A 193 0.21 23.39 -3.35
N LEU A 194 0.13 23.58 -4.66
CA LEU A 194 1.27 23.97 -5.48
C LEU A 194 1.82 25.35 -5.05
N ILE A 195 0.94 26.35 -4.88
CA ILE A 195 1.33 27.68 -4.40
C ILE A 195 1.97 27.57 -3.01
N GLY A 196 1.36 26.81 -2.10
CA GLY A 196 1.89 26.58 -0.75
C GLY A 196 3.29 25.96 -0.78
N ALA A 197 3.51 24.94 -1.61
CA ALA A 197 4.80 24.31 -1.78
C ALA A 197 5.87 25.28 -2.31
N VAL A 198 5.52 26.12 -3.31
CA VAL A 198 6.42 27.11 -3.87
C VAL A 198 6.78 28.19 -2.83
N VAL A 199 5.81 28.65 -2.04
CA VAL A 199 6.05 29.64 -0.98
C VAL A 199 7.00 29.09 0.09
N ILE A 200 6.83 27.84 0.50
CA ILE A 200 7.71 27.20 1.49
C ILE A 200 9.11 26.96 0.91
N ALA A 201 9.20 26.54 -0.35
CA ALA A 201 10.49 26.25 -1.00
C ALA A 201 11.29 27.48 -1.36
N ARG A 202 10.66 28.66 -1.41
CA ARG A 202 11.33 29.90 -1.78
C ARG A 202 12.32 30.32 -0.69
N LYS A 203 13.60 30.44 -1.07
CA LYS A 203 14.64 30.99 -0.20
C LYS A 203 14.33 32.47 0.10
N GLU A 204 14.29 32.85 1.37
CA GLU A 204 14.27 34.25 1.75
C GLU A 204 15.54 34.92 1.19
N LEU A 205 15.39 35.86 0.26
CA LEU A 205 16.45 36.78 -0.06
C LEU A 205 16.64 37.68 1.16
N LYS A 206 17.70 37.47 1.94
CA LYS A 206 18.15 38.45 2.90
C LYS A 206 18.33 39.74 2.10
N ALA A 207 17.52 40.74 2.40
CA ALA A 207 17.80 42.07 1.95
C ALA A 207 19.21 42.39 2.45
N ASP A 208 20.18 42.55 1.52
CA ASP A 208 21.49 43.04 1.86
C ASP A 208 21.27 44.39 2.55
N ALA A 209 21.51 44.42 3.86
CA ALA A 209 21.55 45.67 4.60
C ALA A 209 22.58 46.55 3.87
N PRO A 210 22.25 47.78 3.49
CA PRO A 210 23.22 48.65 2.87
C PRO A 210 24.40 48.75 3.82
N SER A 211 25.57 48.31 3.36
CA SER A 211 26.83 48.50 4.07
C SER A 211 27.01 49.97 4.27
N GLY A 212 26.69 50.45 5.49
CA GLY A 212 27.01 51.83 5.87
C GLY A 212 28.49 52.02 5.73
N THR A 213 28.85 52.81 4.78
CA THR A 213 30.20 53.45 4.69
C THR A 213 30.37 54.46 5.82
N PRO A 214 31.57 54.59 6.37
CA PRO A 214 31.94 55.35 7.53
C PRO A 214 31.69 56.83 7.44
#